data_4c76c7f83c881a31503a8f0d41061a86
#
_entry.id   4c76c7f83c881a31503a8f0d41061a86
#
_cell.length_a   1.000
_cell.length_b   1.000
_cell.length_c   1.000
_cell.angle_alpha   90.00
_cell.angle_beta   90.00
_cell.angle_gamma   90.00
#
_symmetry.space_group_name_H-M   'P 1'
#
loop_
_entity.id
_entity.type
_entity.pdbx_description
1 polymer ?
#
loop_
_entity_poly.entity_id
_entity_poly.type
_entity_poly.pdbx_seq_one_letter_code
_entity_poly.pdbx_strand_id
1 'polypeptide(L)'
;MIFKKKQDAAVQQTAAGEAKPAAKGGKAAAFFRKNWKWMVPVVCVAVLGGWFILRPDKAQNANTDINYVQVSPSKRDVSNTLSGTGTLNPANTYNVKSLVAGKVLTSSFEEGDIVEEGTVLYTVDSSDATTKAEQASIALQQAQRSYDKTADRQYVRAEVAGVVSALKVAKGDEVTSGQEVAVIRDSSKMVLRLEFPAADAATFSVGQSAEVTLDGTFEMLTGTVTAVTGTDALSTGNLLTRTVTIAVRNAGGLTTAQAATATINGVNCIAAKCFEYQAERTLTALAAGTVTAINVPEGGAVNKDDIVLQISGEDLTEAIQSAAESLRSAELNMDNLQEAMNNYTITSPISGTIIEKNAKAGDALSAGSDLCTIFDLSYLEMTLNVDELQVSSLSVGQSVQVTADAVPDKTYTGVVTRVSLKGTSNGGTTTYPVSYTHLTLPT
;
A
#
# COMPACT_ATOMS: atom_id res chain seq x y z
N MET A 1 15.41 21.22 24.08
CA MET A 1 16.81 21.35 23.67
C MET A 1 16.84 21.74 22.23
N ILE A 2 16.73 22.98 21.82
CA ILE A 2 17.64 24.15 21.80
C ILE A 2 19.03 23.77 21.29
N PHE A 3 19.31 24.14 20.02
CA PHE A 3 20.51 24.70 19.45
C PHE A 3 20.19 25.14 18.02
N LYS A 4 19.90 26.39 17.68
CA LYS A 4 20.76 27.61 17.49
C LYS A 4 21.86 27.36 16.45
N LYS A 5 21.69 27.85 15.21
CA LYS A 5 22.12 29.08 14.57
C LYS A 5 23.66 29.30 14.55
N LYS A 6 24.24 29.38 13.32
CA LYS A 6 25.19 30.45 12.99
C LYS A 6 25.23 30.72 11.48
N GLN A 7 24.88 31.93 11.13
CA GLN A 7 25.30 32.73 9.98
C GLN A 7 26.75 33.14 10.14
N ASP A 8 27.44 33.41 9.03
CA ASP A 8 28.35 34.50 8.74
C ASP A 8 28.76 34.34 7.27
N ALA A 9 28.45 35.14 6.34
CA ALA A 9 28.66 36.53 5.96
C ALA A 9 30.15 36.95 6.01
N ALA A 10 30.75 37.12 4.80
CA ALA A 10 31.75 38.14 4.51
C ALA A 10 31.94 38.26 2.99
N VAL A 11 31.44 39.24 2.44
CA VAL A 11 31.86 40.28 1.55
C VAL A 11 33.35 40.63 1.72
N GLN A 12 34.08 40.67 0.60
CA GLN A 12 35.13 41.71 0.39
C GLN A 12 35.40 41.92 -1.09
N GLN A 13 35.10 43.15 -1.52
CA GLN A 13 35.63 43.88 -2.64
C GLN A 13 37.12 44.18 -2.45
N THR A 14 37.89 44.22 -3.55
CA THR A 14 38.94 45.19 -3.88
C THR A 14 39.24 44.99 -5.35
N ALA A 15 38.94 45.90 -6.20
CA ALA A 15 39.61 47.16 -6.56
C ALA A 15 40.91 46.97 -7.36
N ALA A 16 40.78 47.39 -8.62
CA ALA A 16 41.69 48.21 -9.43
C ALA A 16 43.18 47.82 -9.56
N GLY A 17 43.58 47.72 -10.82
CA GLY A 17 44.96 47.71 -11.23
C GLY A 17 45.08 47.93 -12.73
N GLU A 18 45.13 49.20 -13.11
CA GLU A 18 45.54 49.65 -14.44
C GLU A 18 46.97 49.21 -14.74
N ALA A 19 47.18 48.78 -15.95
CA ALA A 19 48.50 48.94 -16.62
C ALA A 19 48.31 49.04 -18.12
N LYS A 20 48.52 50.21 -18.63
CA LYS A 20 48.62 50.53 -20.05
C LYS A 20 49.97 50.12 -20.61
N PRO A 21 50.04 49.71 -21.89
CA PRO A 21 51.26 49.25 -22.54
C PRO A 21 51.96 50.35 -23.29
N ALA A 22 53.24 50.19 -23.43
CA ALA A 22 54.14 51.01 -24.21
C ALA A 22 54.03 50.69 -25.70
N ALA A 23 53.92 51.79 -26.46
CA ALA A 23 54.06 51.82 -27.91
C ALA A 23 55.54 51.59 -28.27
N LYS A 24 55.76 50.84 -29.35
CA LYS A 24 56.97 51.00 -30.16
C LYS A 24 56.56 51.35 -31.58
N GLY A 25 56.69 52.63 -31.85
CA GLY A 25 56.74 53.19 -33.17
C GLY A 25 58.03 52.81 -33.86
N GLY A 26 57.96 52.82 -35.11
CA GLY A 26 59.19 52.68 -35.82
C GLY A 26 59.11 52.61 -37.34
N LYS A 27 59.40 53.67 -37.95
CA LYS A 27 60.15 53.69 -39.24
C LYS A 27 59.36 53.66 -40.54
N ALA A 28 58.33 54.46 -40.69
CA ALA A 28 57.79 54.76 -42.00
C ALA A 28 57.77 56.26 -42.38
N ALA A 29 58.09 57.17 -41.45
CA ALA A 29 58.02 58.64 -41.68
C ALA A 29 59.30 59.30 -42.20
N ALA A 30 60.36 58.54 -42.33
CA ALA A 30 61.63 59.12 -42.73
C ALA A 30 61.95 59.03 -44.20
N PHE A 31 61.14 58.23 -44.98
CA PHE A 31 61.44 58.04 -46.41
C PHE A 31 60.81 59.10 -47.33
N PHE A 32 59.76 59.80 -46.92
CA PHE A 32 59.06 60.79 -47.73
C PHE A 32 59.68 62.22 -47.76
N ARG A 33 60.66 62.52 -46.94
CA ARG A 33 61.19 63.90 -46.87
C ARG A 33 62.39 64.15 -47.73
N LYS A 34 62.97 63.14 -48.40
CA LYS A 34 64.25 63.33 -49.13
C LYS A 34 64.05 63.44 -50.66
N ASN A 35 62.91 63.12 -51.25
CA ASN A 35 62.71 63.06 -52.69
C ASN A 35 61.63 63.98 -53.21
N TRP A 36 61.19 65.01 -52.51
CA TRP A 36 60.14 65.95 -52.96
C TRP A 36 60.46 66.67 -54.22
N LYS A 37 61.71 66.94 -54.61
CA LYS A 37 62.08 67.74 -55.77
C LYS A 37 62.01 66.98 -57.10
N TRP A 38 61.87 65.69 -57.08
CA TRP A 38 61.80 64.89 -58.35
C TRP A 38 60.37 64.37 -58.65
N MET A 39 59.45 64.54 -57.75
CA MET A 39 58.04 64.09 -57.97
C MET A 39 57.17 65.11 -58.68
N VAL A 40 57.56 66.38 -58.67
CA VAL A 40 56.78 67.46 -59.35
C VAL A 40 56.69 67.30 -60.86
N PRO A 41 57.77 66.96 -61.57
CA PRO A 41 57.66 66.80 -63.03
C PRO A 41 56.90 65.57 -63.50
N VAL A 42 56.88 64.50 -62.66
CA VAL A 42 56.17 63.23 -63.00
C VAL A 42 54.66 63.40 -62.90
N VAL A 43 54.21 64.18 -61.93
CA VAL A 43 52.76 64.46 -61.70
C VAL A 43 52.24 65.37 -62.83
N CYS A 44 53.07 66.35 -63.33
CA CYS A 44 52.67 67.21 -64.45
C CYS A 44 52.55 66.48 -65.78
N VAL A 45 53.36 65.47 -66.05
CA VAL A 45 53.28 64.66 -67.27
C VAL A 45 52.07 63.72 -67.18
N ALA A 46 51.73 63.20 -66.01
CA ALA A 46 50.53 62.33 -65.82
C ALA A 46 49.20 63.11 -65.97
N VAL A 47 49.18 64.38 -65.52
CA VAL A 47 47.98 65.26 -65.68
C VAL A 47 47.79 65.71 -67.12
N LEU A 48 48.87 66.02 -67.86
CA LEU A 48 48.82 66.39 -69.30
C LEU A 48 48.48 65.17 -70.15
N GLY A 49 48.97 63.99 -69.88
CA GLY A 49 48.61 62.74 -70.54
C GLY A 49 47.17 62.35 -70.36
N GLY A 50 46.65 62.52 -69.11
CA GLY A 50 45.24 62.26 -68.75
C GLY A 50 44.27 63.21 -69.51
N TRP A 51 44.68 64.47 -69.75
CA TRP A 51 43.84 65.45 -70.47
C TRP A 51 43.74 65.17 -71.95
N PHE A 52 44.70 64.49 -72.57
CA PHE A 52 44.67 64.13 -73.99
C PHE A 52 43.86 62.88 -74.30
N ILE A 53 43.68 62.00 -73.30
CA ILE A 53 42.90 60.73 -73.40
C ILE A 53 41.42 61.00 -73.19
N LEU A 54 41.02 62.10 -72.53
CA LEU A 54 39.64 62.42 -72.15
C LEU A 54 39.01 63.49 -73.06
N ARG A 55 39.27 63.51 -74.38
CA ARG A 55 38.45 64.31 -75.27
C ARG A 55 37.20 63.55 -75.61
N PRO A 56 36.01 64.10 -75.32
CA PRO A 56 34.75 63.45 -75.75
C PRO A 56 34.60 63.60 -77.27
N ASP A 57 34.64 62.45 -77.95
CA ASP A 57 34.14 62.39 -79.32
C ASP A 57 32.63 62.65 -79.31
N LYS A 58 32.22 63.48 -80.18
CA LYS A 58 30.81 63.84 -80.39
C LYS A 58 30.01 62.61 -80.73
N ALA A 59 29.12 62.28 -79.83
CA ALA A 59 28.17 61.21 -79.98
C ALA A 59 27.32 61.36 -81.24
N GLN A 60 27.35 60.35 -82.08
CA GLN A 60 26.28 60.06 -82.99
C GLN A 60 25.07 59.55 -82.19
N ASN A 61 23.94 60.15 -82.47
CA ASN A 61 22.66 59.69 -82.00
C ASN A 61 22.39 58.23 -82.43
N ALA A 62 22.67 57.28 -81.64
CA ALA A 62 22.12 55.95 -81.77
C ALA A 62 20.78 55.94 -81.00
N ASN A 63 19.69 55.86 -81.71
CA ASN A 63 18.40 55.52 -81.16
C ASN A 63 18.54 54.14 -80.49
N THR A 64 18.69 54.13 -79.21
CA THR A 64 18.54 52.93 -78.43
C THR A 64 17.06 52.72 -78.21
N ASP A 65 16.45 51.86 -79.01
CA ASP A 65 15.18 51.25 -78.66
C ASP A 65 15.33 50.55 -77.35
N ILE A 66 14.80 51.19 -76.31
CA ILE A 66 14.68 50.56 -74.98
C ILE A 66 13.57 49.55 -75.09
N ASN A 67 13.97 48.30 -75.26
CA ASN A 67 13.04 47.18 -75.28
C ASN A 67 12.52 46.97 -73.86
N TYR A 68 11.39 47.57 -73.56
CA TYR A 68 10.72 47.33 -72.25
C TYR A 68 10.15 45.91 -72.27
N VAL A 69 10.76 45.02 -71.52
CA VAL A 69 10.14 43.71 -71.19
C VAL A 69 9.02 43.98 -70.25
N GLN A 70 7.82 43.95 -70.76
CA GLN A 70 6.61 44.07 -69.93
C GLN A 70 6.47 42.78 -69.12
N VAL A 71 6.88 42.79 -67.84
CA VAL A 71 6.68 41.68 -66.92
C VAL A 71 5.33 41.89 -66.23
N SER A 72 4.37 41.06 -66.58
CA SER A 72 3.09 41.06 -65.93
C SER A 72 3.31 40.49 -64.45
N PRO A 73 2.89 41.19 -63.44
CA PRO A 73 2.98 40.68 -62.09
C PRO A 73 2.08 39.43 -61.95
N SER A 74 2.67 38.26 -61.73
CA SER A 74 1.93 37.08 -61.41
C SER A 74 1.78 37.01 -59.91
N LYS A 75 0.53 36.88 -59.42
CA LYS A 75 0.29 36.54 -58.04
C LYS A 75 0.82 35.14 -57.79
N ARG A 76 1.79 35.03 -56.92
CA ARG A 76 2.28 33.75 -56.39
C ARG A 76 1.97 33.73 -54.91
N ASP A 77 1.42 32.62 -54.45
CA ASP A 77 1.33 32.38 -53.02
C ASP A 77 2.75 32.20 -52.50
N VAL A 78 3.15 33.05 -51.57
CA VAL A 78 4.42 32.93 -50.87
C VAL A 78 4.13 32.08 -49.64
N SER A 79 4.46 30.79 -49.73
CA SER A 79 4.46 29.94 -48.57
C SER A 79 5.77 30.09 -47.78
N ASN A 80 5.70 30.54 -46.57
CA ASN A 80 6.85 30.53 -45.66
C ASN A 80 6.97 29.14 -45.07
N THR A 81 7.95 28.36 -45.56
CA THR A 81 8.20 27.01 -45.03
C THR A 81 9.35 27.06 -44.05
N LEU A 82 9.08 26.61 -42.84
CA LEU A 82 10.10 26.37 -41.82
C LEU A 82 10.58 24.91 -41.97
N SER A 83 11.87 24.73 -42.20
CA SER A 83 12.49 23.39 -42.24
C SER A 83 13.52 23.25 -41.13
N GLY A 84 13.61 22.08 -40.56
CA GLY A 84 14.59 21.75 -39.52
C GLY A 84 14.74 20.25 -39.38
N THR A 85 15.76 19.81 -38.68
CA THR A 85 16.01 18.41 -38.39
C THR A 85 15.83 18.15 -36.88
N GLY A 86 15.31 16.99 -36.53
CA GLY A 86 15.11 16.56 -35.13
C GLY A 86 15.18 15.05 -35.02
N THR A 87 15.24 14.56 -33.82
CA THR A 87 15.15 13.13 -33.54
C THR A 87 13.72 12.76 -33.15
N LEU A 88 13.29 11.61 -33.67
CA LEU A 88 12.02 11.02 -33.28
C LEU A 88 12.21 10.27 -31.97
N ASN A 89 11.38 10.58 -31.00
CA ASN A 89 11.32 9.92 -29.70
C ASN A 89 9.98 9.21 -29.54
N PRO A 90 9.91 8.14 -28.76
CA PRO A 90 8.64 7.50 -28.44
C PRO A 90 7.74 8.45 -27.63
N ALA A 91 6.44 8.20 -27.65
CA ALA A 91 5.45 8.97 -26.90
C ALA A 91 5.78 9.02 -25.41
N ASN A 92 6.13 7.89 -24.86
CA ASN A 92 6.62 7.74 -23.48
C ASN A 92 7.77 6.73 -23.43
N THR A 93 8.69 6.96 -22.52
CA THR A 93 9.78 6.03 -22.18
C THR A 93 9.69 5.74 -20.70
N TYR A 94 9.65 4.48 -20.35
CA TYR A 94 9.62 4.07 -18.96
C TYR A 94 10.74 3.07 -18.67
N ASN A 95 11.60 3.43 -17.72
CA ASN A 95 12.63 2.55 -17.20
C ASN A 95 12.08 1.82 -15.96
N VAL A 96 11.79 0.55 -16.12
CA VAL A 96 11.31 -0.32 -15.03
C VAL A 96 12.47 -0.60 -14.10
N LYS A 97 12.28 -0.28 -12.81
CA LYS A 97 13.28 -0.50 -11.76
C LYS A 97 12.77 -1.48 -10.72
N SER A 98 13.68 -2.25 -10.15
CA SER A 98 13.36 -3.08 -9.01
C SER A 98 13.17 -2.23 -7.76
N LEU A 99 12.06 -2.42 -7.04
CA LEU A 99 11.84 -1.81 -5.73
C LEU A 99 12.42 -2.67 -4.60
N VAL A 100 12.74 -3.94 -4.88
CA VAL A 100 13.22 -4.91 -3.90
C VAL A 100 14.57 -5.51 -4.33
N ALA A 101 15.32 -5.99 -3.36
CA ALA A 101 16.48 -6.82 -3.59
C ALA A 101 16.06 -8.30 -3.59
N GLY A 102 16.67 -9.11 -4.46
CA GLY A 102 16.39 -10.53 -4.52
C GLY A 102 16.87 -11.16 -5.82
N LYS A 103 16.66 -12.46 -5.98
CA LYS A 103 17.02 -13.18 -7.19
C LYS A 103 15.83 -13.21 -8.15
N VAL A 104 16.05 -12.90 -9.42
CA VAL A 104 15.03 -13.05 -10.47
C VAL A 104 14.71 -14.52 -10.68
N LEU A 105 13.46 -14.89 -10.47
CA LEU A 105 12.98 -16.25 -10.72
C LEU A 105 12.57 -16.42 -12.18
N THR A 106 11.78 -15.49 -12.70
CA THR A 106 11.28 -15.52 -14.08
C THR A 106 11.40 -14.16 -14.76
N SER A 107 11.64 -14.19 -16.07
CA SER A 107 11.52 -13.04 -16.98
C SER A 107 10.94 -13.58 -18.29
N SER A 108 9.63 -13.39 -18.49
CA SER A 108 8.85 -14.11 -19.53
C SER A 108 8.75 -13.37 -20.85
N PHE A 109 9.64 -12.43 -21.13
CA PHE A 109 9.62 -11.58 -22.31
C PHE A 109 11.02 -11.44 -22.90
N GLU A 110 11.09 -11.01 -24.16
CA GLU A 110 12.34 -10.68 -24.85
C GLU A 110 12.32 -9.24 -25.39
N GLU A 111 13.48 -8.76 -25.82
CA GLU A 111 13.57 -7.46 -26.51
C GLU A 111 12.79 -7.49 -27.81
N GLY A 112 11.95 -6.49 -28.05
CA GLY A 112 11.04 -6.40 -29.18
C GLY A 112 9.61 -6.86 -28.88
N ASP A 113 9.35 -7.48 -27.74
CA ASP A 113 8.01 -7.91 -27.36
C ASP A 113 7.10 -6.72 -27.00
N ILE A 114 5.82 -6.85 -27.37
CA ILE A 114 4.78 -5.88 -27.02
C ILE A 114 4.12 -6.35 -25.73
N VAL A 115 4.06 -5.45 -24.76
CA VAL A 115 3.42 -5.70 -23.46
C VAL A 115 2.30 -4.71 -23.21
N GLU A 116 1.27 -5.17 -22.49
CA GLU A 116 0.18 -4.33 -22.01
C GLU A 116 0.48 -3.85 -20.59
N GLU A 117 -0.11 -2.73 -20.19
CA GLU A 117 -0.08 -2.27 -18.81
C GLU A 117 -0.58 -3.36 -17.86
N GLY A 118 0.14 -3.60 -16.76
CA GLY A 118 -0.16 -4.66 -15.80
C GLY A 118 0.40 -6.05 -16.15
N THR A 119 0.98 -6.25 -17.34
CA THR A 119 1.63 -7.53 -17.70
C THR A 119 2.81 -7.81 -16.77
N VAL A 120 2.88 -9.02 -16.21
CA VAL A 120 4.00 -9.44 -15.35
C VAL A 120 5.27 -9.59 -16.19
N LEU A 121 6.28 -8.80 -15.85
CA LEU A 121 7.59 -8.80 -16.50
C LEU A 121 8.57 -9.69 -15.76
N TYR A 122 8.67 -9.50 -14.45
CA TYR A 122 9.59 -10.24 -13.61
C TYR A 122 8.91 -10.74 -12.35
N THR A 123 9.32 -11.91 -11.90
CA THR A 123 9.09 -12.37 -10.54
C THR A 123 10.42 -12.49 -9.81
N VAL A 124 10.51 -11.92 -8.63
CA VAL A 124 11.70 -11.94 -7.77
C VAL A 124 11.43 -12.89 -6.61
N ASP A 125 12.46 -13.57 -6.12
CA ASP A 125 12.37 -14.47 -4.98
C ASP A 125 11.88 -13.71 -3.74
N SER A 126 10.71 -14.10 -3.27
CA SER A 126 10.03 -13.51 -2.11
C SER A 126 10.07 -14.40 -0.87
N SER A 127 10.91 -15.45 -0.84
CA SER A 127 10.95 -16.43 0.24
C SER A 127 11.15 -15.78 1.62
N ASP A 128 12.08 -14.83 1.73
CA ASP A 128 12.32 -14.08 2.96
C ASP A 128 11.14 -13.18 3.33
N ALA A 129 10.52 -12.53 2.34
CA ALA A 129 9.36 -11.67 2.56
C ALA A 129 8.14 -12.50 2.98
N THR A 130 7.94 -13.66 2.37
CA THR A 130 6.89 -14.62 2.74
C THR A 130 7.05 -15.07 4.19
N THR A 131 8.28 -15.43 4.60
CA THR A 131 8.57 -15.81 5.97
C THR A 131 8.27 -14.69 6.97
N LYS A 132 8.64 -13.46 6.63
CA LYS A 132 8.33 -12.28 7.47
C LYS A 132 6.83 -12.00 7.53
N ALA A 133 6.12 -12.14 6.42
CA ALA A 133 4.66 -11.98 6.38
C ALA A 133 3.96 -13.06 7.22
N GLU A 134 4.44 -14.31 7.20
CA GLU A 134 3.93 -15.38 8.05
C GLU A 134 4.18 -15.09 9.54
N GLN A 135 5.37 -14.63 9.91
CA GLN A 135 5.67 -14.19 11.28
C GLN A 135 4.78 -13.04 11.71
N ALA A 136 4.54 -12.05 10.84
CA ALA A 136 3.64 -10.93 11.12
C ALA A 136 2.19 -11.39 11.27
N SER A 137 1.73 -12.37 10.48
CA SER A 137 0.39 -12.95 10.61
C SER A 137 0.19 -13.65 11.95
N ILE A 138 1.21 -14.37 12.42
CA ILE A 138 1.20 -14.99 13.77
C ILE A 138 1.15 -13.92 14.85
N ALA A 139 1.94 -12.85 14.72
CA ALA A 139 1.94 -11.73 15.66
C ALA A 139 0.57 -11.02 15.71
N LEU A 140 -0.04 -10.81 14.54
CA LEU A 140 -1.38 -10.24 14.39
C LEU A 140 -2.43 -11.11 15.12
N GLN A 141 -2.42 -12.43 14.89
CA GLN A 141 -3.31 -13.36 15.59
C GLN A 141 -3.09 -13.37 17.11
N GLN A 142 -1.85 -13.20 17.56
CA GLN A 142 -1.56 -13.11 19.01
C GLN A 142 -2.10 -11.81 19.59
N ALA A 143 -1.91 -10.68 18.90
CA ALA A 143 -2.45 -9.39 19.32
C ALA A 143 -3.97 -9.39 19.33
N GLN A 144 -4.62 -9.97 18.33
CA GLN A 144 -6.08 -10.14 18.27
C GLN A 144 -6.59 -10.94 19.47
N ARG A 145 -6.02 -12.11 19.71
CA ARG A 145 -6.41 -12.94 20.87
C ARG A 145 -6.18 -12.24 22.20
N SER A 146 -5.12 -11.44 22.33
CA SER A 146 -4.83 -10.66 23.53
C SER A 146 -5.88 -9.56 23.73
N TYR A 147 -6.23 -8.85 22.65
CA TYR A 147 -7.28 -7.84 22.67
C TYR A 147 -8.63 -8.46 23.06
N ASP A 148 -9.06 -9.53 22.39
CA ASP A 148 -10.33 -10.21 22.67
C ASP A 148 -10.41 -10.68 24.11
N LYS A 149 -9.34 -11.32 24.62
CA LYS A 149 -9.26 -11.78 26.01
C LYS A 149 -9.30 -10.62 27.00
N THR A 150 -8.68 -9.50 26.69
CA THR A 150 -8.66 -8.32 27.56
C THR A 150 -10.01 -7.62 27.52
N ALA A 151 -10.59 -7.46 26.37
CA ALA A 151 -11.91 -6.86 26.17
C ALA A 151 -13.03 -7.73 26.81
N ASP A 152 -12.89 -9.06 26.73
CA ASP A 152 -13.89 -9.96 27.31
C ASP A 152 -13.93 -9.92 28.86
N ARG A 153 -12.83 -9.42 29.49
CA ARG A 153 -12.78 -9.27 30.95
C ARG A 153 -13.80 -8.27 31.52
N GLN A 154 -14.33 -7.39 30.67
CA GLN A 154 -15.42 -6.48 31.07
C GLN A 154 -16.75 -7.21 31.25
N TYR A 155 -16.89 -8.44 30.75
CA TYR A 155 -18.13 -9.20 30.79
C TYR A 155 -17.98 -10.39 31.72
N VAL A 156 -18.95 -10.56 32.59
CA VAL A 156 -19.09 -11.81 33.37
C VAL A 156 -20.13 -12.66 32.63
N ARG A 157 -19.70 -13.79 32.13
CA ARG A 157 -20.54 -14.70 31.35
C ARG A 157 -20.95 -15.93 32.14
N ALA A 158 -22.10 -16.45 31.76
CA ALA A 158 -22.60 -17.70 32.28
C ALA A 158 -21.74 -18.88 31.81
N GLU A 159 -21.12 -19.62 32.74
CA GLU A 159 -20.33 -20.81 32.40
C GLU A 159 -21.18 -22.02 32.03
N VAL A 160 -22.41 -22.05 32.56
CA VAL A 160 -23.39 -23.11 32.34
C VAL A 160 -24.78 -22.51 32.07
N ALA A 161 -25.62 -23.25 31.37
CA ALA A 161 -27.03 -22.90 31.22
C ALA A 161 -27.76 -23.16 32.55
N GLY A 162 -28.71 -22.30 32.90
CA GLY A 162 -29.46 -22.42 34.12
C GLY A 162 -30.24 -21.16 34.48
N VAL A 163 -30.39 -20.92 35.76
CA VAL A 163 -31.07 -19.74 36.31
C VAL A 163 -30.11 -19.02 37.27
N VAL A 164 -30.08 -17.71 37.24
CA VAL A 164 -29.35 -16.90 38.20
C VAL A 164 -30.02 -17.04 39.57
N SER A 165 -29.43 -17.84 40.45
CA SER A 165 -30.03 -18.15 41.76
C SER A 165 -29.74 -17.13 42.83
N ALA A 166 -28.67 -16.39 42.69
CA ALA A 166 -28.31 -15.27 43.55
C ALA A 166 -27.45 -14.27 42.78
N LEU A 167 -27.73 -13.00 43.01
CA LEU A 167 -26.94 -11.88 42.55
C LEU A 167 -26.34 -11.19 43.78
N LYS A 168 -24.99 -11.20 43.86
CA LYS A 168 -24.28 -10.70 45.06
C LYS A 168 -23.87 -9.23 44.94
N VAL A 169 -24.15 -8.61 43.78
CA VAL A 169 -23.79 -7.23 43.45
C VAL A 169 -24.96 -6.51 42.80
N ALA A 170 -25.00 -5.21 42.97
CA ALA A 170 -25.95 -4.32 42.33
C ALA A 170 -25.27 -3.43 41.29
N LYS A 171 -26.06 -2.82 40.41
CA LYS A 171 -25.54 -1.84 39.46
C LYS A 171 -24.99 -0.62 40.26
N GLY A 172 -23.74 -0.23 39.96
CA GLY A 172 -23.02 0.84 40.65
C GLY A 172 -22.07 0.36 41.72
N ASP A 173 -22.10 -0.93 42.11
CA ASP A 173 -21.18 -1.47 43.09
C ASP A 173 -19.76 -1.59 42.51
N GLU A 174 -18.77 -1.35 43.34
CA GLU A 174 -17.37 -1.63 43.04
C GLU A 174 -17.07 -3.11 43.34
N VAL A 175 -16.38 -3.75 42.38
CA VAL A 175 -15.94 -5.14 42.50
C VAL A 175 -14.45 -5.26 42.29
N THR A 176 -13.85 -6.23 42.93
CA THR A 176 -12.44 -6.60 42.75
C THR A 176 -12.32 -7.86 41.89
N SER A 177 -11.16 -8.02 41.20
CA SER A 177 -10.92 -9.24 40.44
C SER A 177 -10.98 -10.48 41.33
N GLY A 178 -11.72 -11.50 40.91
CA GLY A 178 -11.96 -12.73 41.66
C GLY A 178 -13.12 -12.66 42.66
N GLN A 179 -13.75 -11.49 42.85
CA GLN A 179 -14.93 -11.36 43.72
C GLN A 179 -16.12 -12.11 43.12
N GLU A 180 -16.84 -12.84 43.96
CA GLU A 180 -18.06 -13.53 43.55
C GLU A 180 -19.19 -12.54 43.30
N VAL A 181 -19.82 -12.63 42.16
CA VAL A 181 -20.84 -11.68 41.70
C VAL A 181 -22.21 -12.30 41.43
N ALA A 182 -22.26 -13.54 41.04
CA ALA A 182 -23.51 -14.26 40.82
C ALA A 182 -23.34 -15.77 41.02
N VAL A 183 -24.44 -16.46 41.25
CA VAL A 183 -24.49 -17.92 41.25
C VAL A 183 -25.53 -18.40 40.24
N ILE A 184 -25.11 -19.27 39.36
CA ILE A 184 -26.01 -19.92 38.37
C ILE A 184 -26.20 -21.35 38.78
N ARG A 185 -27.46 -21.79 38.74
CA ARG A 185 -27.85 -23.16 39.02
C ARG A 185 -28.65 -23.74 37.84
N ASP A 186 -28.26 -24.92 37.42
CA ASP A 186 -29.13 -25.74 36.57
C ASP A 186 -29.99 -26.63 37.45
N SER A 187 -31.22 -26.18 37.66
CA SER A 187 -32.22 -26.91 38.41
C SER A 187 -33.21 -27.70 37.54
N SER A 188 -32.97 -27.72 36.19
CA SER A 188 -33.84 -28.43 35.23
C SER A 188 -33.86 -29.94 35.50
N LYS A 189 -32.78 -30.46 36.02
CA LYS A 189 -32.62 -31.81 36.50
C LYS A 189 -31.93 -31.78 37.88
N MET A 190 -32.38 -32.64 38.74
CA MET A 190 -31.72 -32.87 40.02
C MET A 190 -30.95 -34.18 39.94
N VAL A 191 -29.83 -34.23 40.63
CA VAL A 191 -28.92 -35.37 40.59
C VAL A 191 -28.92 -36.03 42.00
N LEU A 192 -29.04 -37.35 42.00
CA LEU A 192 -28.88 -38.18 43.18
C LEU A 192 -27.64 -39.03 43.02
N ARG A 193 -26.77 -39.01 44.01
CA ARG A 193 -25.59 -39.87 44.10
C ARG A 193 -25.80 -40.91 45.21
N LEU A 194 -26.31 -42.07 44.80
CA LEU A 194 -26.70 -43.12 45.69
C LEU A 194 -25.71 -44.29 45.67
N GLU A 195 -25.52 -44.91 46.84
CA GLU A 195 -24.69 -46.08 46.98
C GLU A 195 -25.54 -47.34 46.81
N PHE A 196 -25.09 -48.25 45.94
CA PHE A 196 -25.66 -49.55 45.72
C PHE A 196 -24.64 -50.66 46.01
N PRO A 197 -25.04 -51.88 46.37
CA PRO A 197 -24.09 -52.97 46.49
C PRO A 197 -23.24 -53.11 45.21
N ALA A 198 -21.95 -53.29 45.41
CA ALA A 198 -21.01 -53.27 44.27
C ALA A 198 -21.27 -54.34 43.21
N ALA A 199 -21.68 -55.52 43.64
CA ALA A 199 -22.03 -56.65 42.75
C ALA A 199 -23.19 -56.31 41.84
N ASP A 200 -24.24 -55.69 42.36
CA ASP A 200 -25.44 -55.33 41.61
C ASP A 200 -25.19 -54.11 40.72
N ALA A 201 -24.49 -53.09 41.30
CA ALA A 201 -24.18 -51.87 40.59
C ALA A 201 -23.26 -52.10 39.37
N ALA A 202 -22.47 -53.17 39.37
CA ALA A 202 -21.68 -53.58 38.21
C ALA A 202 -22.53 -53.97 36.97
N THR A 203 -23.79 -54.32 37.17
CA THR A 203 -24.72 -54.70 36.13
C THR A 203 -25.50 -53.50 35.54
N PHE A 204 -25.45 -52.35 36.21
CA PHE A 204 -26.16 -51.15 35.80
C PHE A 204 -25.49 -50.47 34.60
N SER A 205 -26.35 -49.97 33.73
CA SER A 205 -25.89 -49.29 32.49
C SER A 205 -26.35 -47.84 32.49
N VAL A 206 -25.50 -46.96 31.92
CA VAL A 206 -25.90 -45.56 31.67
C VAL A 206 -27.10 -45.53 30.69
N GLY A 207 -28.08 -44.70 30.99
CA GLY A 207 -29.35 -44.62 30.28
C GLY A 207 -30.45 -45.47 30.84
N GLN A 208 -30.19 -46.35 31.84
CA GLN A 208 -31.14 -47.20 32.50
C GLN A 208 -32.12 -46.40 33.38
N SER A 209 -33.40 -46.82 33.40
CA SER A 209 -34.42 -46.20 34.26
C SER A 209 -34.22 -46.57 35.73
N ALA A 210 -34.42 -45.63 36.58
CA ALA A 210 -34.43 -45.79 38.05
C ALA A 210 -35.76 -45.25 38.61
N GLU A 211 -36.32 -45.98 39.51
CA GLU A 211 -37.48 -45.53 40.31
C GLU A 211 -36.94 -44.80 41.53
N VAL A 212 -37.23 -43.50 41.64
CA VAL A 212 -36.77 -42.65 42.75
C VAL A 212 -37.95 -42.33 43.63
N THR A 213 -37.85 -42.68 44.92
CA THR A 213 -38.86 -42.42 45.91
C THR A 213 -38.43 -41.34 46.88
N LEU A 214 -39.23 -40.27 46.98
CA LEU A 214 -38.93 -39.14 47.86
C LEU A 214 -39.16 -39.59 49.35
N ASP A 215 -38.20 -39.25 50.17
CA ASP A 215 -38.31 -39.48 51.60
C ASP A 215 -39.37 -38.56 52.21
N GLY A 216 -40.26 -39.14 53.05
CA GLY A 216 -41.32 -38.39 53.74
C GLY A 216 -42.63 -38.28 52.97
N THR A 217 -42.67 -38.14 51.68
CA THR A 217 -43.88 -38.05 50.85
C THR A 217 -44.21 -39.35 50.12
N PHE A 218 -43.24 -40.23 49.96
CA PHE A 218 -43.34 -41.50 49.22
C PHE A 218 -43.77 -41.31 47.73
N GLU A 219 -43.59 -40.09 47.23
CA GLU A 219 -43.84 -39.83 45.78
C GLU A 219 -42.78 -40.53 44.94
N MET A 220 -43.22 -41.19 43.86
CA MET A 220 -42.37 -41.94 42.95
C MET A 220 -42.08 -41.10 41.72
N LEU A 221 -40.81 -40.90 41.41
CA LEU A 221 -40.30 -40.19 40.29
C LEU A 221 -39.46 -41.12 39.41
N THR A 222 -39.47 -40.89 38.11
CA THR A 222 -38.59 -41.62 37.19
C THR A 222 -37.28 -40.90 37.03
N GLY A 223 -36.18 -41.56 37.36
CA GLY A 223 -34.83 -41.11 37.10
C GLY A 223 -34.16 -41.90 35.98
N THR A 224 -33.05 -41.38 35.50
CA THR A 224 -32.17 -42.03 34.53
C THR A 224 -30.75 -42.13 35.07
N VAL A 225 -30.15 -43.29 35.04
CA VAL A 225 -28.75 -43.50 35.41
C VAL A 225 -27.84 -42.74 34.41
N THR A 226 -27.06 -41.82 34.94
CA THR A 226 -26.12 -41.00 34.15
C THR A 226 -24.68 -41.43 34.28
N ALA A 227 -24.31 -42.02 35.42
CA ALA A 227 -22.98 -42.57 35.67
C ALA A 227 -23.02 -43.67 36.72
N VAL A 228 -22.12 -44.63 36.56
CA VAL A 228 -21.83 -45.66 37.58
C VAL A 228 -20.33 -45.61 37.85
N THR A 229 -19.92 -45.47 39.09
CA THR A 229 -18.50 -45.42 39.47
C THR A 229 -17.84 -46.77 39.20
N GLY A 230 -16.70 -46.79 38.51
CA GLY A 230 -15.97 -48.03 38.22
C GLY A 230 -15.18 -48.61 39.39
N THR A 231 -15.09 -47.88 40.52
CA THR A 231 -14.31 -48.28 41.71
C THR A 231 -15.27 -48.63 42.87
N ASP A 232 -14.97 -49.69 43.54
CA ASP A 232 -15.68 -50.10 44.73
C ASP A 232 -15.18 -49.28 45.94
N ALA A 233 -16.09 -48.83 46.75
CA ALA A 233 -15.83 -48.14 48.04
C ALA A 233 -16.36 -48.97 49.23
N LEU A 234 -15.73 -48.85 50.39
CA LEU A 234 -16.21 -49.49 51.57
C LEU A 234 -17.17 -48.54 52.27
N SER A 235 -18.43 -48.94 52.42
CA SER A 235 -19.47 -48.21 53.12
C SER A 235 -19.62 -48.68 54.55
N THR A 236 -20.50 -48.03 55.31
CA THR A 236 -20.82 -48.39 56.73
C THR A 236 -21.26 -49.85 56.78
N GLY A 237 -20.70 -50.61 57.76
CA GLY A 237 -21.00 -52.04 57.93
C GLY A 237 -20.13 -52.99 57.08
N ASN A 238 -19.00 -52.51 56.52
CA ASN A 238 -18.04 -53.28 55.74
C ASN A 238 -18.61 -53.82 54.42
N LEU A 239 -19.60 -53.14 53.86
CA LEU A 239 -20.20 -53.46 52.53
C LEU A 239 -19.47 -52.77 51.42
N LEU A 240 -19.11 -53.52 50.37
CA LEU A 240 -18.58 -52.95 49.12
C LEU A 240 -19.71 -52.32 48.32
N THR A 241 -19.53 -51.02 47.96
CA THR A 241 -20.54 -50.24 47.28
C THR A 241 -19.96 -49.53 46.07
N ARG A 242 -20.82 -49.20 45.12
CA ARG A 242 -20.55 -48.28 44.03
C ARG A 242 -21.54 -47.15 44.05
N THR A 243 -21.05 -45.96 43.73
CA THR A 243 -21.91 -44.79 43.59
C THR A 243 -22.53 -44.77 42.21
N VAL A 244 -23.84 -44.72 42.17
CA VAL A 244 -24.64 -44.54 40.96
C VAL A 244 -25.22 -43.15 40.96
N THR A 245 -25.01 -42.43 39.88
CA THR A 245 -25.54 -41.09 39.68
C THR A 245 -26.82 -41.18 38.82
N ILE A 246 -27.91 -40.68 39.38
CA ILE A 246 -29.25 -40.73 38.78
C ILE A 246 -29.70 -39.29 38.56
N ALA A 247 -30.07 -38.93 37.32
CA ALA A 247 -30.68 -37.65 37.03
C ALA A 247 -32.23 -37.79 37.03
N VAL A 248 -32.89 -36.91 37.73
CA VAL A 248 -34.33 -36.80 37.82
C VAL A 248 -34.77 -35.45 37.25
N ARG A 249 -35.74 -35.45 36.35
CA ARG A 249 -36.30 -34.20 35.83
C ARG A 249 -37.00 -33.42 36.93
N ASN A 250 -36.66 -32.18 37.13
CA ASN A 250 -37.31 -31.29 38.10
C ASN A 250 -38.41 -30.47 37.39
N ALA A 251 -39.65 -30.77 37.71
CA ALA A 251 -40.78 -29.97 37.21
C ALA A 251 -41.04 -28.68 38.02
N GLY A 252 -40.12 -28.34 38.96
CA GLY A 252 -40.17 -27.14 39.78
C GLY A 252 -40.36 -27.38 41.29
N GLY A 253 -40.51 -28.65 41.73
CA GLY A 253 -40.78 -29.00 43.13
C GLY A 253 -39.60 -29.59 43.92
N LEU A 254 -38.54 -30.07 43.24
CA LEU A 254 -37.42 -30.72 43.87
C LEU A 254 -36.38 -29.70 44.35
N THR A 255 -35.93 -29.89 45.58
CA THR A 255 -34.91 -29.06 46.21
C THR A 255 -33.78 -29.91 46.79
N THR A 256 -32.64 -29.27 47.07
CA THR A 256 -31.49 -29.95 47.70
C THR A 256 -31.72 -30.35 49.16
N ALA A 257 -32.80 -29.87 49.78
CA ALA A 257 -33.21 -30.30 51.17
C ALA A 257 -33.95 -31.62 51.20
N GLN A 258 -34.46 -32.07 50.04
CA GLN A 258 -35.21 -33.33 49.96
C GLN A 258 -34.25 -34.50 49.80
N ALA A 259 -34.47 -35.52 50.55
CA ALA A 259 -33.79 -36.81 50.42
C ALA A 259 -34.62 -37.78 49.59
N ALA A 260 -33.98 -38.70 48.90
CA ALA A 260 -34.65 -39.75 48.16
C ALA A 260 -33.86 -41.06 48.20
N THR A 261 -34.54 -42.13 47.97
CA THR A 261 -33.98 -43.45 47.68
C THR A 261 -34.24 -43.81 46.22
N ALA A 262 -33.52 -44.74 45.67
CA ALA A 262 -33.82 -45.27 44.32
C ALA A 262 -33.73 -46.79 44.24
N THR A 263 -34.53 -47.34 43.37
CA THR A 263 -34.54 -48.75 42.98
C THR A 263 -34.19 -48.88 41.53
N ILE A 264 -33.20 -49.70 41.20
CA ILE A 264 -32.79 -50.03 39.82
C ILE A 264 -32.83 -51.52 39.62
N ASN A 265 -33.62 -51.98 38.65
CA ASN A 265 -33.85 -53.44 38.38
C ASN A 265 -34.27 -54.22 39.64
N GLY A 266 -35.02 -53.60 40.54
CA GLY A 266 -35.48 -54.23 41.79
C GLY A 266 -34.42 -54.24 42.90
N VAL A 267 -33.24 -53.62 42.68
CA VAL A 267 -32.20 -53.44 43.71
C VAL A 267 -32.34 -52.08 44.36
N ASN A 268 -32.49 -52.04 45.67
CA ASN A 268 -32.59 -50.77 46.42
C ASN A 268 -31.21 -50.17 46.75
N CYS A 269 -31.11 -48.85 46.78
CA CYS A 269 -29.95 -48.18 47.33
C CYS A 269 -29.78 -48.46 48.81
N ILE A 270 -28.57 -48.24 49.31
CA ILE A 270 -28.25 -48.53 50.76
C ILE A 270 -28.83 -47.49 51.70
N ALA A 271 -28.82 -46.22 51.30
CA ALA A 271 -29.29 -45.10 52.07
C ALA A 271 -29.84 -43.97 51.19
N ALA A 272 -30.79 -43.23 51.78
CA ALA A 272 -31.30 -42.02 51.20
C ALA A 272 -30.19 -40.92 51.12
N LYS A 273 -30.16 -40.16 50.07
CA LYS A 273 -29.29 -38.98 49.96
C LYS A 273 -30.12 -37.79 49.44
N CYS A 274 -29.68 -36.59 49.78
CA CYS A 274 -30.28 -35.36 49.23
C CYS A 274 -29.97 -35.16 47.77
N PHE A 275 -30.88 -34.51 47.08
CA PHE A 275 -30.65 -34.08 45.73
C PHE A 275 -29.54 -33.03 45.64
N GLU A 276 -28.84 -33.02 44.55
CA GLU A 276 -27.88 -31.99 44.15
C GLU A 276 -28.36 -31.34 42.87
N TYR A 277 -28.00 -30.08 42.61
CA TYR A 277 -28.22 -29.45 41.35
C TYR A 277 -27.38 -30.14 40.26
N GLN A 278 -27.84 -30.18 39.03
CA GLN A 278 -27.08 -30.75 37.92
C GLN A 278 -25.77 -29.99 37.70
N ALA A 279 -25.81 -28.67 37.77
CA ALA A 279 -24.66 -27.82 37.81
C ALA A 279 -24.93 -26.60 38.69
N GLU A 280 -23.95 -26.21 39.47
CA GLU A 280 -23.89 -24.93 40.17
C GLU A 280 -22.54 -24.31 39.93
N ARG A 281 -22.54 -23.04 39.49
CA ARG A 281 -21.34 -22.27 39.22
C ARG A 281 -21.44 -20.90 39.85
N THR A 282 -20.44 -20.55 40.62
CA THR A 282 -20.27 -19.19 41.13
C THR A 282 -19.46 -18.39 40.09
N LEU A 283 -20.04 -17.34 39.58
CA LEU A 283 -19.38 -16.42 38.68
C LEU A 283 -18.58 -15.39 39.47
N THR A 284 -17.38 -15.12 39.01
CA THR A 284 -16.49 -14.14 39.62
C THR A 284 -16.19 -13.00 38.62
N ALA A 285 -15.93 -11.82 39.14
CA ALA A 285 -15.46 -10.68 38.38
C ALA A 285 -14.07 -10.96 37.82
N LEU A 286 -13.87 -10.80 36.52
CA LEU A 286 -12.59 -11.04 35.84
C LEU A 286 -11.64 -9.85 35.92
N ALA A 287 -12.15 -8.67 36.31
CA ALA A 287 -11.40 -7.44 36.49
C ALA A 287 -11.99 -6.63 37.66
N ALA A 288 -11.22 -5.71 38.20
CA ALA A 288 -11.71 -4.70 39.14
C ALA A 288 -12.43 -3.58 38.38
N GLY A 289 -13.44 -2.98 39.02
CA GLY A 289 -14.18 -1.86 38.45
C GLY A 289 -15.59 -1.76 39.04
N THR A 290 -16.40 -0.93 38.38
CA THR A 290 -17.80 -0.68 38.77
C THR A 290 -18.74 -1.50 37.91
N VAL A 291 -19.77 -2.09 38.45
CA VAL A 291 -20.84 -2.80 37.72
C VAL A 291 -21.68 -1.77 36.95
N THR A 292 -21.56 -1.75 35.63
CA THR A 292 -22.27 -0.77 34.77
C THR A 292 -23.64 -1.26 34.32
N ALA A 293 -23.75 -2.57 34.09
CA ALA A 293 -25.01 -3.19 33.69
C ALA A 293 -25.18 -4.58 34.29
N ILE A 294 -26.43 -4.93 34.63
CA ILE A 294 -26.86 -6.28 34.94
C ILE A 294 -27.87 -6.67 33.87
N ASN A 295 -27.49 -7.64 33.04
CA ASN A 295 -28.29 -8.02 31.85
C ASN A 295 -29.34 -9.08 32.24
N VAL A 296 -29.03 -9.89 33.25
CA VAL A 296 -29.93 -10.96 33.71
C VAL A 296 -30.17 -10.77 35.22
N PRO A 297 -31.42 -10.49 35.65
CA PRO A 297 -31.76 -10.34 37.04
C PRO A 297 -31.77 -11.71 37.77
N GLU A 298 -31.82 -11.66 39.09
CA GLU A 298 -32.03 -12.86 39.89
C GLU A 298 -33.33 -13.55 39.50
N GLY A 299 -33.32 -14.86 39.36
CA GLY A 299 -34.41 -15.66 38.80
C GLY A 299 -34.46 -15.72 37.29
N GLY A 300 -33.64 -14.96 36.57
CA GLY A 300 -33.56 -14.96 35.10
C GLY A 300 -32.86 -16.21 34.54
N ALA A 301 -33.37 -16.73 33.43
CA ALA A 301 -32.74 -17.84 32.72
C ALA A 301 -31.57 -17.37 31.88
N VAL A 302 -30.53 -18.18 31.82
CA VAL A 302 -29.32 -17.94 31.02
C VAL A 302 -28.92 -19.19 30.26
N ASN A 303 -28.37 -18.99 29.08
CA ASN A 303 -27.63 -20.04 28.37
C ASN A 303 -26.13 -19.89 28.66
N LYS A 304 -25.40 -20.95 28.32
CA LYS A 304 -23.94 -20.87 28.39
C LYS A 304 -23.45 -19.72 27.50
N ASP A 305 -22.45 -18.97 27.97
CA ASP A 305 -21.80 -17.82 27.38
C ASP A 305 -22.63 -16.52 27.31
N ASP A 306 -23.89 -16.52 27.83
CA ASP A 306 -24.69 -15.30 27.94
C ASP A 306 -24.01 -14.32 28.93
N ILE A 307 -24.05 -13.02 28.60
CA ILE A 307 -23.51 -11.96 29.46
C ILE A 307 -24.47 -11.71 30.63
N VAL A 308 -24.03 -11.98 31.84
CA VAL A 308 -24.82 -11.77 33.04
C VAL A 308 -24.71 -10.32 33.53
N LEU A 309 -23.50 -9.80 33.60
CA LEU A 309 -23.22 -8.41 34.01
C LEU A 309 -21.99 -7.85 33.30
N GLN A 310 -21.90 -6.54 33.30
CA GLN A 310 -20.78 -5.79 32.71
C GLN A 310 -20.09 -4.94 33.76
N ILE A 311 -18.77 -4.94 33.72
CA ILE A 311 -17.88 -4.20 34.62
C ILE A 311 -17.08 -3.20 33.76
N SER A 312 -16.88 -1.99 34.32
CA SER A 312 -15.98 -0.99 33.75
C SER A 312 -15.11 -0.41 34.84
N GLY A 313 -13.83 -0.25 34.56
CA GLY A 313 -12.85 0.36 35.46
C GLY A 313 -11.79 1.08 34.64
N GLU A 314 -11.10 2.02 35.27
CA GLU A 314 -10.04 2.79 34.60
C GLU A 314 -8.92 1.86 34.14
N ASP A 315 -8.37 1.05 35.01
CA ASP A 315 -7.30 0.07 34.69
C ASP A 315 -7.71 -0.90 33.59
N LEU A 316 -8.97 -1.34 33.57
CA LEU A 316 -9.50 -2.23 32.53
C LEU A 316 -9.60 -1.51 31.19
N THR A 317 -10.06 -0.26 31.21
CA THR A 317 -10.18 0.56 30.02
C THR A 317 -8.81 0.84 29.42
N GLU A 318 -7.83 1.20 30.25
CA GLU A 318 -6.43 1.39 29.81
C GLU A 318 -5.83 0.10 29.25
N ALA A 319 -6.09 -1.03 29.88
CA ALA A 319 -5.62 -2.34 29.42
C ALA A 319 -6.23 -2.71 28.05
N ILE A 320 -7.52 -2.45 27.85
CA ILE A 320 -8.21 -2.66 26.56
C ILE A 320 -7.62 -1.74 25.50
N GLN A 321 -7.41 -0.45 25.83
CA GLN A 321 -6.81 0.51 24.90
C GLN A 321 -5.39 0.09 24.51
N SER A 322 -4.55 -0.28 25.46
CA SER A 322 -3.19 -0.77 25.20
C SER A 322 -3.17 -2.02 24.32
N ALA A 323 -4.11 -2.94 24.56
CA ALA A 323 -4.25 -4.12 23.72
C ALA A 323 -4.74 -3.77 22.30
N ALA A 324 -5.64 -2.79 22.16
CA ALA A 324 -6.11 -2.28 20.86
C ALA A 324 -4.99 -1.60 20.07
N GLU A 325 -4.15 -0.82 20.75
CA GLU A 325 -2.97 -0.17 20.15
C GLU A 325 -1.96 -1.22 19.66
N SER A 326 -1.74 -2.27 20.44
CA SER A 326 -0.88 -3.39 20.06
C SER A 326 -1.43 -4.14 18.85
N LEU A 327 -2.74 -4.39 18.82
CA LEU A 327 -3.43 -4.99 17.67
C LEU A 327 -3.27 -4.10 16.44
N ARG A 328 -3.53 -2.80 16.57
CA ARG A 328 -3.39 -1.85 15.45
C ARG A 328 -1.97 -1.79 14.90
N SER A 329 -0.97 -1.86 15.79
CA SER A 329 0.44 -1.92 15.38
C SER A 329 0.75 -3.20 14.59
N ALA A 330 0.20 -4.34 15.01
CA ALA A 330 0.38 -5.61 14.31
C ALA A 330 -0.34 -5.62 12.95
N GLU A 331 -1.52 -5.03 12.85
CA GLU A 331 -2.26 -4.83 11.57
C GLU A 331 -1.43 -4.01 10.58
N LEU A 332 -0.96 -2.83 11.00
CA LEU A 332 -0.14 -1.96 10.16
C LEU A 332 1.14 -2.63 9.69
N ASN A 333 1.77 -3.42 10.56
CA ASN A 333 2.95 -4.18 10.17
C ASN A 333 2.63 -5.25 9.11
N MET A 334 1.52 -5.93 9.26
CA MET A 334 1.06 -6.92 8.27
C MET A 334 0.72 -6.28 6.93
N ASP A 335 0.01 -5.14 6.94
CA ASP A 335 -0.35 -4.38 5.74
C ASP A 335 0.91 -3.92 4.99
N ASN A 336 1.89 -3.34 5.70
CA ASN A 336 3.16 -2.91 5.10
C ASN A 336 3.93 -4.08 4.45
N LEU A 337 3.91 -5.25 5.08
CA LEU A 337 4.56 -6.44 4.52
C LEU A 337 3.80 -6.97 3.31
N GLN A 338 2.47 -6.90 3.33
CA GLN A 338 1.64 -7.29 2.19
C GLN A 338 1.86 -6.37 0.98
N GLU A 339 1.95 -5.05 1.21
CA GLU A 339 2.32 -4.10 0.16
C GLU A 339 3.74 -4.34 -0.35
N ALA A 340 4.69 -4.60 0.56
CA ALA A 340 6.06 -4.94 0.17
C ALA A 340 6.14 -6.21 -0.68
N MET A 341 5.29 -7.21 -0.41
CA MET A 341 5.23 -8.44 -1.20
C MET A 341 4.79 -8.20 -2.65
N ASN A 342 3.92 -7.22 -2.90
CA ASN A 342 3.49 -6.87 -4.25
C ASN A 342 4.68 -6.42 -5.12
N ASN A 343 5.71 -5.83 -4.51
CA ASN A 343 6.90 -5.37 -5.21
C ASN A 343 7.80 -6.50 -5.73
N TYR A 344 7.57 -7.76 -5.32
CA TYR A 344 8.28 -8.94 -5.83
C TYR A 344 7.71 -9.44 -7.17
N THR A 345 6.53 -8.97 -7.56
CA THR A 345 5.95 -9.18 -8.88
C THR A 345 5.99 -7.84 -9.62
N ILE A 346 6.90 -7.73 -10.57
CA ILE A 346 7.14 -6.50 -11.30
C ILE A 346 6.33 -6.52 -12.58
N THR A 347 5.41 -5.58 -12.72
CA THR A 347 4.51 -5.46 -13.87
C THR A 347 4.87 -4.27 -14.73
N SER A 348 4.43 -4.29 -15.98
CA SER A 348 4.57 -3.14 -16.89
C SER A 348 3.66 -1.99 -16.44
N PRO A 349 4.21 -0.79 -16.23
CA PRO A 349 3.42 0.38 -15.85
C PRO A 349 2.74 1.07 -17.05
N ILE A 350 3.11 0.71 -18.27
CA ILE A 350 2.56 1.23 -19.52
C ILE A 350 2.42 0.11 -20.54
N SER A 351 1.53 0.28 -21.50
CA SER A 351 1.53 -0.54 -22.71
C SER A 351 2.60 -0.04 -23.67
N GLY A 352 3.38 -0.95 -24.27
CA GLY A 352 4.46 -0.56 -25.16
C GLY A 352 5.32 -1.72 -25.62
N THR A 353 6.45 -1.39 -26.25
CA THR A 353 7.44 -2.36 -26.73
C THR A 353 8.68 -2.32 -25.85
N ILE A 354 9.17 -3.47 -25.49
CA ILE A 354 10.40 -3.61 -24.69
C ILE A 354 11.60 -3.39 -25.62
N ILE A 355 12.44 -2.41 -25.28
CA ILE A 355 13.60 -2.04 -26.09
C ILE A 355 14.90 -2.59 -25.51
N GLU A 356 15.01 -2.64 -24.18
CA GLU A 356 16.19 -3.15 -23.50
C GLU A 356 15.77 -4.08 -22.37
N LYS A 357 16.50 -5.18 -22.21
CA LYS A 357 16.35 -6.16 -21.13
C LYS A 357 17.66 -6.25 -20.36
N ASN A 358 17.75 -5.57 -19.22
CA ASN A 358 18.96 -5.47 -18.42
C ASN A 358 19.11 -6.60 -17.39
N ALA A 359 18.03 -7.30 -17.05
CA ALA A 359 18.03 -8.39 -16.09
C ALA A 359 17.45 -9.68 -16.69
N LYS A 360 18.01 -10.81 -16.28
CA LYS A 360 17.61 -12.16 -16.71
C LYS A 360 17.26 -13.03 -15.51
N ALA A 361 16.52 -14.11 -15.78
CA ALA A 361 16.27 -15.12 -14.76
C ALA A 361 17.58 -15.66 -14.20
N GLY A 362 17.70 -15.67 -12.88
CA GLY A 362 18.90 -16.06 -12.14
C GLY A 362 19.76 -14.92 -11.63
N ASP A 363 19.59 -13.70 -12.13
CA ASP A 363 20.36 -12.52 -11.72
C ASP A 363 19.95 -12.07 -10.30
N ALA A 364 20.93 -11.52 -9.58
CA ALA A 364 20.71 -10.90 -8.28
C ALA A 364 20.45 -9.40 -8.46
N LEU A 365 19.31 -8.92 -7.96
CA LEU A 365 18.89 -7.53 -8.02
C LEU A 365 19.17 -6.82 -6.70
N SER A 366 19.46 -5.53 -6.81
CA SER A 366 19.40 -4.57 -5.70
C SER A 366 18.19 -3.66 -5.88
N ALA A 367 17.68 -3.09 -4.80
CA ALA A 367 16.65 -2.05 -4.93
C ALA A 367 17.19 -0.87 -5.75
N GLY A 368 16.42 -0.42 -6.74
CA GLY A 368 16.82 0.63 -7.68
C GLY A 368 17.52 0.14 -8.95
N SER A 369 17.80 -1.17 -9.10
CA SER A 369 18.38 -1.72 -10.33
C SER A 369 17.45 -1.52 -11.52
N ASP A 370 18.00 -1.08 -12.66
CA ASP A 370 17.26 -0.97 -13.92
C ASP A 370 17.05 -2.38 -14.51
N LEU A 371 15.81 -2.72 -14.84
CA LEU A 371 15.41 -4.05 -15.29
C LEU A 371 15.15 -4.13 -16.79
N CYS A 372 14.34 -3.21 -17.29
CA CYS A 372 14.05 -3.09 -18.70
C CYS A 372 13.56 -1.68 -19.04
N THR A 373 13.65 -1.34 -20.32
CA THR A 373 13.14 -0.08 -20.86
C THR A 373 11.97 -0.37 -21.79
N ILE A 374 10.84 0.31 -21.58
CA ILE A 374 9.62 0.17 -22.37
C ILE A 374 9.35 1.48 -23.10
N PHE A 375 9.14 1.39 -24.40
CA PHE A 375 8.75 2.52 -25.25
C PHE A 375 7.28 2.40 -25.64
N ASP A 376 6.53 3.45 -25.39
CA ASP A 376 5.22 3.64 -26.01
C ASP A 376 5.41 4.16 -27.43
N LEU A 377 5.17 3.29 -28.39
CA LEU A 377 5.27 3.58 -29.82
C LEU A 377 3.92 3.90 -30.47
N SER A 378 2.89 4.17 -29.68
CA SER A 378 1.55 4.52 -30.17
C SER A 378 1.58 5.76 -31.09
N TYR A 379 2.47 6.70 -30.77
CA TYR A 379 2.88 7.78 -31.64
C TYR A 379 4.34 8.16 -31.38
N LEU A 380 4.93 8.87 -32.30
CA LEU A 380 6.28 9.41 -32.14
C LEU A 380 6.22 10.92 -31.96
N GLU A 381 7.03 11.43 -31.07
CA GLU A 381 7.20 12.86 -30.82
C GLU A 381 8.56 13.31 -31.35
N MET A 382 8.59 14.43 -32.07
CA MET A 382 9.82 15.06 -32.50
C MET A 382 9.91 16.45 -31.93
N THR A 383 11.04 16.80 -31.36
CA THR A 383 11.32 18.16 -30.89
C THR A 383 12.26 18.85 -31.83
N LEU A 384 11.86 20.00 -32.35
CA LEU A 384 12.66 20.89 -33.16
C LEU A 384 12.93 22.18 -32.41
N ASN A 385 14.18 22.62 -32.42
CA ASN A 385 14.55 23.93 -31.88
C ASN A 385 14.38 25.00 -32.96
N VAL A 386 13.42 25.90 -32.73
CA VAL A 386 13.04 26.97 -33.66
C VAL A 386 13.58 28.30 -33.14
N ASP A 387 14.10 29.11 -34.07
CA ASP A 387 14.61 30.44 -33.78
C ASP A 387 13.50 31.39 -33.28
N GLU A 388 13.86 32.35 -32.44
CA GLU A 388 12.97 33.35 -31.84
C GLU A 388 12.15 34.11 -32.91
N LEU A 389 12.74 34.41 -34.05
CA LEU A 389 12.06 35.17 -35.12
C LEU A 389 10.94 34.34 -35.80
N GLN A 390 11.04 33.03 -35.76
CA GLN A 390 10.15 32.12 -36.45
C GLN A 390 9.10 31.47 -35.52
N VAL A 391 9.40 31.34 -34.23
CA VAL A 391 8.51 30.69 -33.28
C VAL A 391 7.15 31.39 -33.15
N SER A 392 7.12 32.72 -33.34
CA SER A 392 5.87 33.52 -33.31
C SER A 392 4.89 33.18 -34.43
N SER A 393 5.35 32.57 -35.51
CA SER A 393 4.51 32.13 -36.63
C SER A 393 3.94 30.73 -36.48
N LEU A 394 4.34 29.99 -35.43
CA LEU A 394 3.88 28.65 -35.18
C LEU A 394 2.72 28.65 -34.18
N SER A 395 1.74 27.79 -34.44
CA SER A 395 0.60 27.58 -33.56
C SER A 395 0.37 26.11 -33.29
N VAL A 396 -0.08 25.82 -32.08
CA VAL A 396 -0.52 24.46 -31.73
C VAL A 396 -1.67 24.04 -32.64
N GLY A 397 -1.61 22.82 -33.18
CA GLY A 397 -2.57 22.30 -34.14
C GLY A 397 -2.16 22.50 -35.58
N GLN A 398 -1.04 23.17 -35.87
CA GLN A 398 -0.52 23.36 -37.25
C GLN A 398 0.02 22.03 -37.78
N SER A 399 -0.32 21.70 -39.02
CA SER A 399 0.16 20.52 -39.75
C SER A 399 1.62 20.69 -40.19
N VAL A 400 2.42 19.65 -39.99
CA VAL A 400 3.82 19.55 -40.40
C VAL A 400 4.02 18.31 -41.24
N GLN A 401 4.92 18.42 -42.24
CA GLN A 401 5.38 17.27 -43.00
C GLN A 401 6.74 16.82 -42.46
N VAL A 402 6.86 15.53 -42.18
CA VAL A 402 8.08 14.91 -41.68
C VAL A 402 8.56 13.89 -42.69
N THR A 403 9.83 13.99 -43.09
CA THR A 403 10.51 12.99 -43.93
C THR A 403 11.63 12.39 -43.09
N ALA A 404 11.82 11.07 -43.15
CA ALA A 404 12.89 10.38 -42.44
C ALA A 404 13.92 9.83 -43.44
N ASP A 405 15.21 10.04 -43.19
CA ASP A 405 16.29 9.57 -44.03
C ASP A 405 16.29 8.05 -44.20
N ALA A 406 15.80 7.33 -43.20
CA ALA A 406 15.66 5.88 -43.27
C ALA A 406 14.58 5.39 -44.23
N VAL A 407 13.61 6.26 -44.60
CA VAL A 407 12.50 5.94 -45.51
C VAL A 407 12.25 7.13 -46.45
N PRO A 408 13.14 7.37 -47.41
CA PRO A 408 13.14 8.61 -48.18
C PRO A 408 11.90 8.80 -49.05
N ASP A 409 11.20 7.72 -49.42
CA ASP A 409 10.03 7.76 -50.28
C ASP A 409 8.70 8.00 -49.58
N LYS A 410 8.71 8.15 -48.26
CA LYS A 410 7.50 8.39 -47.46
C LYS A 410 7.54 9.75 -46.78
N THR A 411 6.45 10.47 -46.92
CA THR A 411 6.21 11.73 -46.18
C THR A 411 5.12 11.47 -45.17
N TYR A 412 5.39 11.81 -43.93
CA TYR A 412 4.48 11.65 -42.79
C TYR A 412 3.90 13.01 -42.43
N THR A 413 2.66 13.01 -41.97
CA THR A 413 2.00 14.24 -41.53
C THR A 413 1.92 14.23 -40.00
N GLY A 414 2.50 15.25 -39.38
CA GLY A 414 2.43 15.48 -37.96
C GLY A 414 1.65 16.75 -37.63
N VAL A 415 1.42 16.97 -36.34
CA VAL A 415 0.75 18.16 -35.81
C VAL A 415 1.59 18.75 -34.69
N VAL A 416 1.71 20.08 -34.68
CA VAL A 416 2.36 20.80 -33.57
C VAL A 416 1.53 20.60 -32.29
N THR A 417 2.12 19.98 -31.30
CA THR A 417 1.46 19.74 -30.01
C THR A 417 1.81 20.77 -28.95
N ARG A 418 3.04 21.26 -28.99
CA ARG A 418 3.51 22.21 -28.01
C ARG A 418 4.54 23.17 -28.59
N VAL A 419 4.39 24.44 -28.30
CA VAL A 419 5.39 25.48 -28.51
C VAL A 419 5.87 25.94 -27.13
N SER A 420 7.15 25.73 -26.84
CA SER A 420 7.69 26.10 -25.53
C SER A 420 7.78 27.63 -25.41
N LEU A 421 7.34 28.16 -24.28
CA LEU A 421 7.52 29.55 -23.92
C LEU A 421 8.91 29.85 -23.33
N LYS A 422 9.66 28.79 -22.97
CA LYS A 422 11.01 28.91 -22.44
C LYS A 422 12.01 28.67 -23.56
N GLY A 423 12.73 29.73 -23.96
CA GLY A 423 13.84 29.63 -24.88
C GLY A 423 15.11 29.12 -24.19
N THR A 424 15.96 28.46 -24.97
CA THR A 424 17.32 28.06 -24.58
C THR A 424 18.30 28.88 -25.39
N SER A 425 19.18 29.63 -24.74
CA SER A 425 20.21 30.42 -25.41
C SER A 425 21.51 29.65 -25.43
N ASN A 426 22.05 29.45 -26.65
CA ASN A 426 23.34 28.82 -26.87
C ASN A 426 24.13 29.65 -27.90
N GLY A 427 25.31 30.13 -27.49
CA GLY A 427 26.20 30.88 -28.40
C GLY A 427 25.61 32.18 -28.95
N GLY A 428 24.66 32.85 -28.25
CA GLY A 428 24.06 34.12 -28.67
C GLY A 428 22.79 33.98 -29.51
N THR A 429 22.34 32.76 -29.82
CA THR A 429 21.09 32.49 -30.49
C THR A 429 20.09 31.86 -29.48
N THR A 430 18.89 32.44 -29.39
CA THR A 430 17.80 31.89 -28.58
C THR A 430 16.92 31.00 -29.42
N THR A 431 16.75 29.75 -29.03
CA THR A 431 15.86 28.79 -29.68
C THR A 431 14.79 28.32 -28.76
N TYR A 432 13.63 28.03 -29.27
CA TYR A 432 12.46 27.53 -28.56
C TYR A 432 12.14 26.12 -29.03
N PRO A 433 12.09 25.13 -28.11
CA PRO A 433 11.70 23.77 -28.48
C PRO A 433 10.21 23.73 -28.87
N VAL A 434 9.94 23.19 -30.02
CA VAL A 434 8.59 22.93 -30.54
C VAL A 434 8.44 21.45 -30.75
N SER A 435 7.43 20.89 -30.09
CA SER A 435 7.12 19.47 -30.16
C SER A 435 6.03 19.20 -31.19
N TYR A 436 6.24 18.14 -31.98
CA TYR A 436 5.32 17.65 -33.00
C TYR A 436 4.99 16.19 -32.69
N THR A 437 3.74 15.79 -32.82
CA THR A 437 3.38 14.37 -32.86
C THR A 437 3.26 13.91 -34.30
N HIS A 438 3.75 12.73 -34.52
CA HIS A 438 3.54 12.00 -35.78
C HIS A 438 2.59 10.84 -35.55
N LEU A 439 1.53 10.76 -36.33
CA LEU A 439 0.57 9.67 -36.28
C LEU A 439 1.16 8.43 -36.97
N THR A 440 1.43 7.40 -36.16
CA THR A 440 1.67 6.01 -36.54
C THR A 440 2.74 5.70 -37.57
N LEU A 441 3.77 4.97 -37.18
CA LEU A 441 4.57 4.19 -38.10
C LEU A 441 3.65 3.20 -38.81
N PRO A 442 3.66 3.15 -40.17
CA PRO A 442 3.02 2.05 -40.85
C PRO A 442 3.79 0.78 -40.52
N THR A 443 3.13 -0.18 -39.93
CA THR A 443 3.57 -1.58 -39.82
C THR A 443 4.00 -2.14 -41.17
#